data_090842bb708580063b3b62de0a653dbd
#
_entry.id   090842bb708580063b3b62de0a653dbd
#
_cell.length_a   1.000
_cell.length_b   1.000
_cell.length_c   1.000
_cell.angle_alpha   90.00
_cell.angle_beta   90.00
_cell.angle_gamma   90.00
#
_symmetry.space_group_name_H-M   'P 1'
#
loop_
_entity.id
_entity.type
_entity.pdbx_description
1 polymer ?
#
loop_
_entity_poly.entity_id
_entity_poly.type
_entity_poly.pdbx_seq_one_letter_code
_entity_poly.pdbx_strand_id
1 'polypeptide(L)'
;MSLHTRAGALIYDVPRFVRAMRDRRWIEMRNRSESIASDGRGVRCNWEFTSELHIANVFPSAGARLMRAAFAQWPMALRDAPASTEAPQVTFVIGHRGVERLPHLLMTLRSLAGQLDAAIECVVVEQSATREIESRLPSWVRYIHTPSTDDYNRAWTLNAGAAAARGEIVVLHDNDMLVPARYAAECVARASEGWDFLELKRFTFYLDESRTRAVFESGIVPTDVPSTVIQNLLGATIAARRSAYLAIGGFDESFVGWGGEDNEFWERAEVGGKAYRFGYLPFMHLHHAPQKGKLQGSMAPAVKRYYDLRSVPPEERIRRLTRSGQ
;
A
#
# COMPACT_ATOMS: atom_id res chain seq x y z
N MET A 1 11.91 19.10 -12.98
CA MET A 1 10.91 19.90 -12.21
C MET A 1 10.86 21.29 -12.80
N SER A 2 9.65 21.82 -13.07
CA SER A 2 9.48 23.13 -13.72
C SER A 2 9.82 24.29 -12.79
N LEU A 3 10.15 25.47 -13.36
CA LEU A 3 10.35 26.72 -12.59
C LEU A 3 9.11 27.09 -11.77
N HIS A 4 7.92 26.85 -12.32
CA HIS A 4 6.63 27.04 -11.63
C HIS A 4 6.50 26.20 -10.36
N THR A 5 6.88 24.93 -10.42
CA THR A 5 6.85 24.01 -9.26
C THR A 5 7.83 24.46 -8.17
N ARG A 6 9.02 24.92 -8.56
CA ARG A 6 10.02 25.44 -7.61
C ARG A 6 9.55 26.73 -6.92
N ALA A 7 8.99 27.67 -7.69
CA ALA A 7 8.43 28.90 -7.14
C ALA A 7 7.24 28.61 -6.20
N GLY A 8 6.35 27.71 -6.60
CA GLY A 8 5.22 27.26 -5.77
C GLY A 8 5.67 26.63 -4.45
N ALA A 9 6.71 25.78 -4.50
CA ALA A 9 7.28 25.19 -3.29
C ALA A 9 7.84 26.24 -2.33
N LEU A 10 8.58 27.24 -2.85
CA LEU A 10 9.12 28.33 -2.04
C LEU A 10 8.01 29.17 -1.39
N ILE A 11 6.99 29.57 -2.16
CA ILE A 11 5.98 30.52 -1.70
C ILE A 11 4.93 29.85 -0.79
N TYR A 12 4.50 28.63 -1.13
CA TYR A 12 3.36 27.97 -0.45
C TYR A 12 3.82 26.83 0.47
N ASP A 13 4.78 26.01 0.05
CA ASP A 13 5.10 24.78 0.78
C ASP A 13 6.09 25.03 1.92
N VAL A 14 7.04 25.97 1.77
CA VAL A 14 8.00 26.29 2.85
C VAL A 14 7.31 26.84 4.10
N PRO A 15 6.41 27.85 4.03
CA PRO A 15 5.69 28.33 5.22
C PRO A 15 4.82 27.24 5.85
N ARG A 16 4.18 26.38 5.02
CA ARG A 16 3.39 25.24 5.49
C ARG A 16 4.24 24.20 6.20
N PHE A 17 5.40 23.89 5.62
CA PHE A 17 6.35 22.94 6.21
C PHE A 17 6.83 23.43 7.58
N VAL A 18 7.23 24.69 7.69
CA VAL A 18 7.65 25.25 8.98
C VAL A 18 6.55 25.14 10.03
N ARG A 19 5.31 25.47 9.67
CA ARG A 19 4.15 25.33 10.56
C ARG A 19 3.90 23.86 10.95
N ALA A 20 3.83 22.96 9.99
CA ALA A 20 3.58 21.55 10.21
C ALA A 20 4.64 20.91 11.12
N MET A 21 5.91 21.28 10.95
CA MET A 21 7.00 20.77 11.81
C MET A 21 6.97 21.38 13.20
N ARG A 22 6.68 22.67 13.33
CA ARG A 22 6.53 23.35 14.62
C ARG A 22 5.37 22.75 15.43
N ASP A 23 4.24 22.55 14.79
CA ASP A 23 3.00 22.09 15.43
C ASP A 23 2.92 20.55 15.53
N ARG A 24 3.98 19.82 15.11
CA ARG A 24 4.09 18.36 15.06
C ARG A 24 2.97 17.69 14.25
N ARG A 25 2.47 18.38 13.21
CA ARG A 25 1.39 17.93 12.33
C ARG A 25 1.90 17.63 10.92
N TRP A 26 2.89 16.74 10.84
CA TRP A 26 3.54 16.35 9.59
C TRP A 26 2.55 15.86 8.51
N ILE A 27 1.40 15.30 8.91
CA ILE A 27 0.34 14.86 8.00
C ILE A 27 -0.27 16.00 7.19
N GLU A 28 -0.15 17.26 7.61
CA GLU A 28 -0.69 18.43 6.93
C GLU A 28 0.17 18.94 5.76
N MET A 29 1.33 18.32 5.53
CA MET A 29 2.12 18.62 4.35
C MET A 29 1.40 18.17 3.08
N ARG A 30 1.29 19.06 2.08
CA ARG A 30 0.51 18.82 0.86
C ARG A 30 0.94 19.71 -0.29
N ASN A 31 0.70 19.25 -1.52
CA ASN A 31 0.84 20.06 -2.73
C ASN A 31 -0.45 20.82 -3.10
N ARG A 32 -1.62 20.23 -2.81
CA ARG A 32 -2.95 20.64 -3.30
C ARG A 32 -3.98 20.63 -2.18
N SER A 33 -5.24 20.83 -2.54
CA SER A 33 -6.36 20.82 -1.58
C SER A 33 -6.58 19.42 -1.00
N GLU A 34 -6.94 19.40 0.27
CA GLU A 34 -7.20 18.18 1.04
C GLU A 34 -8.37 18.40 2.00
N SER A 35 -9.00 17.29 2.40
CA SER A 35 -10.01 17.25 3.45
C SER A 35 -9.40 16.57 4.68
N ILE A 36 -9.71 17.09 5.86
CA ILE A 36 -9.29 16.51 7.14
C ILE A 36 -10.47 15.71 7.67
N ALA A 37 -10.22 14.52 8.18
CA ALA A 37 -11.24 13.72 8.84
C ALA A 37 -11.88 14.47 10.01
N SER A 38 -13.14 14.18 10.31
CA SER A 38 -13.88 14.84 11.39
C SER A 38 -13.24 14.67 12.76
N ASP A 39 -12.52 13.57 12.97
CA ASP A 39 -11.73 13.31 14.18
C ASP A 39 -10.35 14.00 14.18
N GLY A 40 -10.02 14.75 13.13
CA GLY A 40 -8.75 15.43 12.94
C GLY A 40 -7.54 14.51 12.74
N ARG A 41 -7.73 13.18 12.66
CA ARG A 41 -6.66 12.19 12.67
C ARG A 41 -6.00 12.01 11.31
N GLY A 42 -6.78 12.01 10.23
CA GLY A 42 -6.29 11.68 8.90
C GLY A 42 -6.64 12.73 7.85
N VAL A 43 -6.04 12.59 6.68
CA VAL A 43 -6.15 13.52 5.55
C VAL A 43 -6.49 12.75 4.28
N ARG A 44 -7.50 13.21 3.54
CA ARG A 44 -7.86 12.74 2.20
C ARG A 44 -7.41 13.75 1.15
N CYS A 45 -6.72 13.28 0.13
CA CYS A 45 -6.39 14.07 -1.04
C CYS A 45 -7.63 14.29 -1.92
N ASN A 46 -7.89 15.57 -2.34
CA ASN A 46 -9.04 15.92 -3.17
C ASN A 46 -8.68 15.93 -4.68
N TRP A 47 -7.77 15.03 -5.09
CA TRP A 47 -7.39 14.82 -6.50
C TRP A 47 -7.20 13.34 -6.77
N GLU A 48 -7.32 12.98 -8.05
CA GLU A 48 -7.37 11.58 -8.50
C GLU A 48 -5.98 10.90 -8.51
N PHE A 49 -4.95 11.60 -8.98
CA PHE A 49 -3.68 10.95 -9.30
C PHE A 49 -2.64 11.04 -8.18
N THR A 50 -1.82 10.00 -8.12
CA THR A 50 -0.60 9.99 -7.29
C THR A 50 0.29 11.19 -7.63
N SER A 51 0.90 11.80 -6.63
CA SER A 51 1.82 12.92 -6.82
C SER A 51 3.01 12.87 -5.86
N GLU A 52 4.16 13.35 -6.34
CA GLU A 52 5.32 13.58 -5.49
C GLU A 52 5.11 14.82 -4.64
N LEU A 53 5.57 14.81 -3.39
CA LEU A 53 5.51 15.96 -2.51
C LEU A 53 6.59 16.96 -2.91
N HIS A 54 6.19 18.11 -3.46
CA HIS A 54 7.08 19.07 -4.11
C HIS A 54 8.19 19.59 -3.19
N ILE A 55 7.87 19.88 -1.91
CA ILE A 55 8.88 20.39 -0.98
C ILE A 55 10.02 19.40 -0.73
N ALA A 56 9.72 18.10 -0.70
CA ALA A 56 10.74 17.07 -0.51
C ALA A 56 11.69 16.96 -1.71
N ASN A 57 11.18 17.23 -2.92
CA ASN A 57 11.97 17.21 -4.15
C ASN A 57 12.80 18.48 -4.34
N VAL A 58 12.27 19.66 -3.90
CA VAL A 58 12.99 20.93 -3.99
C VAL A 58 14.02 21.04 -2.87
N PHE A 59 13.68 20.56 -1.68
CA PHE A 59 14.51 20.58 -0.47
C PHE A 59 14.62 19.18 0.14
N PRO A 60 15.59 18.36 -0.26
CA PRO A 60 15.74 17.00 0.28
C PRO A 60 15.81 16.93 1.81
N SER A 61 16.41 17.95 2.46
CA SER A 61 16.42 18.05 3.91
C SER A 61 15.04 18.20 4.55
N ALA A 62 14.08 18.82 3.84
CA ALA A 62 12.70 18.90 4.30
C ALA A 62 12.03 17.50 4.23
N GLY A 63 12.28 16.74 3.16
CA GLY A 63 11.85 15.34 3.04
C GLY A 63 12.40 14.46 4.15
N ALA A 64 13.70 14.58 4.46
CA ALA A 64 14.34 13.85 5.55
C ALA A 64 13.75 14.22 6.93
N ARG A 65 13.50 15.52 7.18
CA ARG A 65 12.85 15.95 8.45
C ARG A 65 11.41 15.47 8.56
N LEU A 66 10.67 15.46 7.45
CA LEU A 66 9.30 14.93 7.39
C LEU A 66 9.29 13.44 7.70
N MET A 67 10.16 12.67 7.08
CA MET A 67 10.31 11.22 7.32
C MET A 67 10.65 10.94 8.78
N ARG A 68 11.61 11.65 9.34
CA ARG A 68 11.99 11.50 10.76
C ARG A 68 10.82 11.80 11.70
N ALA A 69 10.06 12.88 11.46
CA ALA A 69 8.91 13.23 12.27
C ALA A 69 7.79 12.18 12.19
N ALA A 70 7.55 11.65 10.99
CA ALA A 70 6.53 10.63 10.75
C ALA A 70 6.87 9.30 11.45
N PHE A 71 8.10 8.80 11.28
CA PHE A 71 8.52 7.53 11.90
C PHE A 71 8.87 7.65 13.38
N ALA A 72 9.11 8.85 13.91
CA ALA A 72 9.16 9.07 15.36
C ALA A 72 7.79 8.88 16.02
N GLN A 73 6.71 9.25 15.33
CA GLN A 73 5.33 9.04 15.80
C GLN A 73 4.84 7.61 15.52
N TRP A 74 5.22 7.05 14.39
CA TRP A 74 4.80 5.74 13.90
C TRP A 74 6.02 4.86 13.59
N PRO A 75 6.69 4.32 14.62
CA PRO A 75 7.91 3.55 14.41
C PRO A 75 7.63 2.25 13.65
N MET A 76 8.62 1.80 12.89
CA MET A 76 8.65 0.47 12.29
C MET A 76 9.36 -0.50 13.23
N ALA A 77 8.97 -1.77 13.19
CA ALA A 77 9.66 -2.87 13.85
C ALA A 77 9.90 -3.99 12.84
N LEU A 78 11.10 -4.56 12.86
CA LEU A 78 11.43 -5.74 12.07
C LEU A 78 11.64 -6.92 13.01
N ARG A 79 10.94 -8.04 12.75
CA ARG A 79 11.06 -9.28 13.51
C ARG A 79 11.09 -10.46 12.56
N ASP A 80 11.61 -11.59 13.00
CA ASP A 80 11.65 -12.80 12.18
C ASP A 80 10.37 -13.63 12.29
N ALA A 81 9.58 -13.40 13.37
CA ALA A 81 8.26 -14.01 13.57
C ALA A 81 7.32 -13.06 14.34
N PRO A 82 5.99 -13.16 14.15
CA PRO A 82 5.01 -12.43 14.94
C PRO A 82 5.12 -12.74 16.45
N ALA A 83 4.79 -11.75 17.27
CA ALA A 83 4.81 -11.93 18.73
C ALA A 83 3.61 -12.72 19.25
N SER A 84 2.46 -12.63 18.59
CA SER A 84 1.22 -13.31 18.98
C SER A 84 1.03 -14.61 18.22
N THR A 85 0.59 -15.66 18.93
CA THR A 85 0.14 -16.94 18.36
C THR A 85 -1.39 -17.09 18.43
N GLU A 86 -2.11 -16.05 18.80
CA GLU A 86 -3.57 -16.03 18.85
C GLU A 86 -4.19 -16.15 17.46
N ALA A 87 -5.49 -16.41 17.40
CA ALA A 87 -6.25 -16.39 16.15
C ALA A 87 -6.11 -15.03 15.47
N PRO A 88 -5.77 -14.98 14.17
CA PRO A 88 -5.47 -13.74 13.49
C PRO A 88 -6.71 -12.85 13.35
N GLN A 89 -6.57 -11.58 13.70
CA GLN A 89 -7.56 -10.54 13.43
C GLN A 89 -7.35 -9.97 12.01
N VAL A 90 -6.09 -9.93 11.56
CA VAL A 90 -5.69 -9.37 10.27
C VAL A 90 -4.90 -10.41 9.47
N THR A 91 -5.29 -10.62 8.22
CA THR A 91 -4.53 -11.42 7.25
C THR A 91 -3.88 -10.48 6.24
N PHE A 92 -2.55 -10.45 6.21
CA PHE A 92 -1.82 -9.85 5.10
C PHE A 92 -1.77 -10.84 3.93
N VAL A 93 -2.15 -10.38 2.75
CA VAL A 93 -2.10 -11.17 1.51
C VAL A 93 -1.09 -10.51 0.58
N ILE A 94 -0.08 -11.28 0.17
CA ILE A 94 0.97 -10.83 -0.73
C ILE A 94 1.00 -11.71 -1.96
N GLY A 95 0.76 -11.12 -3.14
CA GLY A 95 1.05 -11.77 -4.40
C GLY A 95 2.55 -11.68 -4.73
N HIS A 96 3.12 -12.77 -5.22
CA HIS A 96 4.55 -12.83 -5.52
C HIS A 96 4.84 -13.59 -6.82
N ARG A 97 5.91 -13.15 -7.51
CA ARG A 97 6.50 -13.85 -8.65
C ARG A 97 8.00 -13.56 -8.75
N GLY A 98 8.76 -14.60 -9.02
CA GLY A 98 10.19 -14.52 -9.32
C GLY A 98 11.10 -14.43 -8.10
N VAL A 99 12.23 -15.14 -8.17
CA VAL A 99 13.22 -15.18 -7.10
C VAL A 99 13.97 -13.86 -6.92
N GLU A 100 14.02 -13.03 -7.95
CA GLU A 100 14.67 -11.72 -7.91
C GLU A 100 13.99 -10.74 -6.96
N ARG A 101 12.69 -10.96 -6.68
CA ARG A 101 11.89 -10.15 -5.74
C ARG A 101 11.89 -10.72 -4.31
N LEU A 102 12.51 -11.86 -4.10
CA LEU A 102 12.54 -12.53 -2.78
C LEU A 102 13.17 -11.69 -1.66
N PRO A 103 14.29 -10.94 -1.86
CA PRO A 103 14.82 -10.07 -0.80
C PRO A 103 13.83 -9.01 -0.33
N HIS A 104 13.03 -8.43 -1.25
CA HIS A 104 11.96 -7.48 -0.93
C HIS A 104 10.87 -8.15 -0.11
N LEU A 105 10.39 -9.32 -0.56
CA LEU A 105 9.38 -10.11 0.16
C LEU A 105 9.85 -10.43 1.59
N LEU A 106 11.06 -10.96 1.76
CA LEU A 106 11.57 -11.32 3.08
C LEU A 106 11.66 -10.11 4.02
N MET A 107 12.08 -8.94 3.52
CA MET A 107 12.11 -7.72 4.32
C MET A 107 10.71 -7.23 4.65
N THR A 108 9.77 -7.29 3.71
CA THR A 108 8.34 -6.99 3.96
C THR A 108 7.78 -7.93 5.03
N LEU A 109 8.03 -9.24 4.95
CA LEU A 109 7.58 -10.20 5.96
C LEU A 109 8.13 -9.87 7.35
N ARG A 110 9.38 -9.41 7.48
CA ARG A 110 9.93 -8.95 8.76
C ARG A 110 9.21 -7.72 9.31
N SER A 111 8.79 -6.80 8.45
CA SER A 111 7.96 -5.64 8.85
C SER A 111 6.57 -6.08 9.31
N LEU A 112 5.97 -7.07 8.64
CA LEU A 112 4.69 -7.64 9.06
C LEU A 112 4.82 -8.43 10.36
N ALA A 113 5.86 -9.22 10.53
CA ALA A 113 6.14 -9.92 11.79
C ALA A 113 6.35 -8.94 12.97
N GLY A 114 6.76 -7.70 12.68
CA GLY A 114 6.92 -6.61 13.64
C GLY A 114 5.63 -5.93 14.09
N GLN A 115 4.45 -6.39 13.65
CA GLN A 115 3.18 -5.79 14.07
C GLN A 115 2.94 -5.98 15.58
N LEU A 116 2.36 -4.94 16.20
CA LEU A 116 2.04 -4.85 17.62
C LEU A 116 0.54 -4.63 17.79
N ASP A 117 0.02 -5.07 18.94
CA ASP A 117 -1.35 -4.82 19.40
C ASP A 117 -2.46 -5.39 18.48
N ALA A 118 -2.10 -6.33 17.60
CA ALA A 118 -3.04 -7.12 16.79
C ALA A 118 -2.40 -8.46 16.43
N ALA A 119 -3.18 -9.54 16.48
CA ALA A 119 -2.78 -10.85 16.00
C ALA A 119 -2.87 -10.88 14.47
N ILE A 120 -1.80 -11.34 13.81
CA ILE A 120 -1.69 -11.36 12.35
C ILE A 120 -1.38 -12.74 11.82
N GLU A 121 -1.79 -13.01 10.57
CA GLU A 121 -1.18 -14.02 9.70
C GLU A 121 -0.74 -13.37 8.38
N CYS A 122 0.13 -14.03 7.65
CA CYS A 122 0.46 -13.66 6.28
C CYS A 122 0.26 -14.85 5.34
N VAL A 123 -0.40 -14.58 4.21
CA VAL A 123 -0.57 -15.53 3.10
C VAL A 123 0.21 -14.99 1.91
N VAL A 124 1.22 -15.74 1.49
CA VAL A 124 1.99 -15.45 0.27
C VAL A 124 1.48 -16.35 -0.84
N VAL A 125 1.03 -15.74 -1.93
CA VAL A 125 0.52 -16.43 -3.12
C VAL A 125 1.53 -16.27 -4.25
N GLU A 126 2.21 -17.35 -4.60
CA GLU A 126 3.18 -17.38 -5.71
C GLU A 126 2.51 -17.81 -7.00
N GLN A 127 2.57 -16.94 -8.02
CA GLN A 127 2.19 -17.25 -9.40
C GLN A 127 3.45 -17.52 -10.23
N SER A 128 3.74 -18.79 -10.47
CA SER A 128 4.93 -19.24 -11.23
C SER A 128 4.67 -20.64 -11.81
N ALA A 129 5.48 -21.07 -12.77
CA ALA A 129 5.36 -22.42 -13.33
C ALA A 129 5.63 -23.51 -12.29
N THR A 130 6.58 -23.27 -11.39
CA THR A 130 7.00 -24.18 -10.33
C THR A 130 7.13 -23.40 -9.00
N ARG A 131 7.18 -24.12 -7.88
CA ARG A 131 7.39 -23.54 -6.55
C ARG A 131 8.84 -23.08 -6.40
N GLU A 132 9.08 -21.78 -6.47
CA GLU A 132 10.44 -21.22 -6.47
C GLU A 132 10.90 -20.72 -5.10
N ILE A 133 9.94 -20.26 -4.26
CA ILE A 133 10.26 -19.56 -3.01
C ILE A 133 9.80 -20.28 -1.74
N GLU A 134 8.98 -21.32 -1.83
CA GLU A 134 8.34 -21.98 -0.67
C GLU A 134 9.35 -22.34 0.44
N SER A 135 10.47 -22.97 0.09
CA SER A 135 11.51 -23.41 1.04
C SER A 135 12.29 -22.26 1.70
N ARG A 136 12.11 -21.03 1.21
CA ARG A 136 12.82 -19.83 1.70
C ARG A 136 11.94 -18.95 2.58
N LEU A 137 10.65 -19.26 2.68
CA LEU A 137 9.72 -18.49 3.49
C LEU A 137 9.83 -18.87 4.97
N PRO A 138 9.66 -17.91 5.90
CA PRO A 138 9.54 -18.20 7.32
C PRO A 138 8.38 -19.16 7.62
N SER A 139 8.52 -20.03 8.60
CA SER A 139 7.52 -21.07 8.93
C SER A 139 6.16 -20.53 9.39
N TRP A 140 6.07 -19.28 9.84
CA TRP A 140 4.82 -18.66 10.23
C TRP A 140 3.99 -18.16 9.04
N VAL A 141 4.57 -18.12 7.82
CA VAL A 141 3.91 -17.69 6.59
C VAL A 141 3.16 -18.85 5.97
N ARG A 142 1.90 -18.63 5.63
CA ARG A 142 1.14 -19.59 4.83
C ARG A 142 1.46 -19.35 3.36
N TYR A 143 1.80 -20.41 2.68
CA TYR A 143 2.15 -20.36 1.27
C TYR A 143 1.09 -21.04 0.40
N ILE A 144 0.76 -20.39 -0.71
CA ILE A 144 -0.12 -20.91 -1.76
C ILE A 144 0.62 -20.80 -3.09
N HIS A 145 0.62 -21.88 -3.86
CA HIS A 145 1.15 -21.88 -5.22
C HIS A 145 0.01 -21.92 -6.22
N THR A 146 0.00 -20.98 -7.15
CA THR A 146 -0.91 -20.91 -8.28
C THR A 146 -0.12 -21.16 -9.56
N PRO A 147 -0.10 -22.42 -10.09
CA PRO A 147 0.70 -22.79 -11.24
C PRO A 147 0.29 -21.98 -12.49
N SER A 148 1.22 -21.23 -13.07
CA SER A 148 0.96 -20.49 -14.30
C SER A 148 2.26 -20.09 -14.99
N THR A 149 2.26 -20.13 -16.34
CA THR A 149 3.29 -19.57 -17.21
C THR A 149 2.89 -18.22 -17.80
N ASP A 150 1.65 -17.77 -17.56
CA ASP A 150 1.11 -16.51 -18.06
C ASP A 150 1.77 -15.31 -17.37
N ASP A 151 1.50 -14.12 -17.86
CA ASP A 151 1.92 -12.88 -17.20
C ASP A 151 1.39 -12.79 -15.77
N TYR A 152 2.16 -12.13 -14.91
CA TYR A 152 1.78 -11.96 -13.51
C TYR A 152 0.46 -11.20 -13.39
N ASN A 153 -0.50 -11.81 -12.69
CA ASN A 153 -1.79 -11.21 -12.38
C ASN A 153 -1.90 -10.96 -10.87
N ARG A 154 -1.63 -9.72 -10.48
CA ARG A 154 -1.68 -9.27 -9.08
C ARG A 154 -3.08 -9.46 -8.49
N ALA A 155 -4.13 -9.12 -9.24
CA ALA A 155 -5.51 -9.25 -8.81
C ALA A 155 -5.86 -10.71 -8.46
N TRP A 156 -5.52 -11.64 -9.33
CA TRP A 156 -5.76 -13.06 -9.10
C TRP A 156 -5.04 -13.60 -7.87
N THR A 157 -3.76 -13.27 -7.69
CA THR A 157 -3.01 -13.73 -6.51
C THR A 157 -3.57 -13.15 -5.21
N LEU A 158 -3.98 -11.88 -5.20
CA LEU A 158 -4.59 -11.25 -4.04
C LEU A 158 -5.97 -11.83 -3.73
N ASN A 159 -6.80 -12.12 -4.73
CA ASN A 159 -8.10 -12.78 -4.54
C ASN A 159 -7.95 -14.18 -3.97
N ALA A 160 -7.02 -14.99 -4.50
CA ALA A 160 -6.74 -16.33 -3.98
C ALA A 160 -6.31 -16.31 -2.51
N GLY A 161 -5.44 -15.37 -2.15
CA GLY A 161 -5.01 -15.19 -0.77
C GLY A 161 -6.13 -14.69 0.15
N ALA A 162 -6.96 -13.75 -0.31
CA ALA A 162 -8.10 -13.23 0.46
C ALA A 162 -9.18 -14.30 0.69
N ALA A 163 -9.40 -15.20 -0.28
CA ALA A 163 -10.29 -16.34 -0.12
C ALA A 163 -9.78 -17.30 0.98
N ALA A 164 -8.46 -17.50 1.07
CA ALA A 164 -7.82 -18.36 2.07
C ALA A 164 -7.60 -17.68 3.44
N ALA A 165 -7.84 -16.37 3.55
CA ALA A 165 -7.60 -15.59 4.77
C ALA A 165 -8.48 -16.08 5.93
N ARG A 166 -7.92 -16.05 7.15
CA ARG A 166 -8.63 -16.38 8.41
C ARG A 166 -9.00 -15.16 9.22
N GLY A 167 -8.28 -14.04 9.05
CA GLY A 167 -8.59 -12.78 9.72
C GLY A 167 -9.90 -12.17 9.24
N GLU A 168 -10.58 -11.43 10.12
CA GLU A 168 -11.76 -10.65 9.76
C GLU A 168 -11.38 -9.52 8.78
N ILE A 169 -10.16 -9.01 8.87
CA ILE A 169 -9.61 -7.98 8.02
C ILE A 169 -8.57 -8.60 7.09
N VAL A 170 -8.67 -8.30 5.80
CA VAL A 170 -7.64 -8.61 4.81
C VAL A 170 -6.87 -7.35 4.44
N VAL A 171 -5.56 -7.47 4.33
CA VAL A 171 -4.68 -6.42 3.83
C VAL A 171 -4.01 -6.91 2.55
N LEU A 172 -4.44 -6.36 1.41
CA LEU A 172 -3.87 -6.62 0.09
C LEU A 172 -2.58 -5.83 -0.02
N HIS A 173 -1.44 -6.49 0.00
CA HIS A 173 -0.15 -5.86 0.29
C HIS A 173 0.92 -6.21 -0.75
N ASP A 174 1.66 -5.21 -1.21
CA ASP A 174 2.77 -5.43 -2.14
C ASP A 174 4.01 -5.96 -1.41
N ASN A 175 4.85 -6.71 -2.12
CA ASN A 175 6.01 -7.41 -1.55
C ASN A 175 7.24 -6.52 -1.33
N ASP A 176 7.10 -5.21 -1.39
CA ASP A 176 8.18 -4.21 -1.27
C ASP A 176 7.81 -3.01 -0.38
N MET A 177 6.74 -3.18 0.42
CA MET A 177 6.24 -2.14 1.31
C MET A 177 6.51 -2.49 2.77
N LEU A 178 7.15 -1.57 3.50
CA LEU A 178 7.29 -1.66 4.94
C LEU A 178 6.27 -0.75 5.62
N VAL A 179 5.71 -1.21 6.73
CA VAL A 179 4.61 -0.56 7.44
C VAL A 179 4.95 -0.26 8.90
N PRO A 180 4.32 0.77 9.52
CA PRO A 180 4.46 1.01 10.94
C PRO A 180 4.04 -0.20 11.79
N ALA A 181 4.68 -0.37 12.94
CA ALA A 181 4.44 -1.50 13.84
C ALA A 181 2.99 -1.62 14.35
N ARG A 182 2.19 -0.56 14.28
CA ARG A 182 0.78 -0.55 14.69
C ARG A 182 -0.21 -0.52 13.52
N TYR A 183 0.22 -0.75 12.30
CA TYR A 183 -0.66 -0.69 11.13
C TYR A 183 -1.83 -1.67 11.22
N ALA A 184 -1.58 -2.92 11.61
CA ALA A 184 -2.65 -3.91 11.80
C ALA A 184 -3.63 -3.48 12.90
N ALA A 185 -3.15 -2.97 14.03
CA ALA A 185 -3.99 -2.47 15.11
C ALA A 185 -4.86 -1.27 14.68
N GLU A 186 -4.31 -0.36 13.86
CA GLU A 186 -5.08 0.75 13.30
C GLU A 186 -6.15 0.26 12.30
N CYS A 187 -5.87 -0.79 11.52
CA CYS A 187 -6.90 -1.43 10.68
C CYS A 187 -8.03 -2.03 11.53
N VAL A 188 -7.70 -2.73 12.62
CA VAL A 188 -8.70 -3.27 13.57
C VAL A 188 -9.52 -2.15 14.18
N ALA A 189 -8.88 -1.08 14.64
CA ALA A 189 -9.58 0.07 15.24
C ALA A 189 -10.56 0.72 14.27
N ARG A 190 -10.15 1.00 13.01
CA ARG A 190 -11.05 1.59 11.99
C ARG A 190 -12.19 0.63 11.62
N ALA A 191 -11.89 -0.66 11.47
CA ALA A 191 -12.93 -1.64 11.23
C ALA A 191 -13.95 -1.68 12.40
N SER A 192 -13.50 -1.64 13.66
CA SER A 192 -14.38 -1.62 14.84
C SER A 192 -15.29 -0.38 14.90
N GLU A 193 -14.90 0.73 14.25
CA GLU A 193 -15.73 1.92 14.06
C GLU A 193 -16.77 1.75 12.93
N GLY A 194 -16.81 0.61 12.28
CA GLY A 194 -17.79 0.28 11.23
C GLY A 194 -17.35 0.66 9.82
N TRP A 195 -16.04 0.86 9.59
CA TRP A 195 -15.50 1.04 8.25
C TRP A 195 -15.19 -0.30 7.59
N ASP A 196 -15.51 -0.42 6.30
CA ASP A 196 -15.36 -1.64 5.52
C ASP A 196 -14.07 -1.65 4.69
N PHE A 197 -13.67 -0.49 4.15
CA PHE A 197 -12.48 -0.34 3.30
C PHE A 197 -11.60 0.78 3.86
N LEU A 198 -10.29 0.54 3.94
CA LEU A 198 -9.38 1.41 4.67
C LEU A 198 -8.17 1.81 3.82
N GLU A 199 -7.99 3.13 3.61
CA GLU A 199 -6.76 3.72 3.11
C GLU A 199 -6.15 4.59 4.21
N LEU A 200 -5.20 4.02 4.95
CA LEU A 200 -4.58 4.70 6.09
C LEU A 200 -3.24 5.37 5.76
N LYS A 201 -2.75 5.15 4.55
CA LYS A 201 -1.46 5.63 4.07
C LYS A 201 -1.52 7.13 3.75
N ARG A 202 -0.73 7.93 4.48
CA ARG A 202 -0.58 9.36 4.22
C ARG A 202 0.53 9.67 3.23
N PHE A 203 1.72 9.18 3.52
CA PHE A 203 2.89 9.30 2.68
C PHE A 203 3.55 7.95 2.50
N THR A 204 4.08 7.74 1.30
CA THR A 204 5.01 6.66 1.03
C THR A 204 6.38 7.26 0.76
N PHE A 205 7.34 6.90 1.62
CA PHE A 205 8.73 7.30 1.50
C PHE A 205 9.48 6.26 0.68
N TYR A 206 9.90 6.63 -0.53
CA TYR A 206 10.63 5.75 -1.42
C TYR A 206 12.12 5.79 -1.07
N LEU A 207 12.73 4.65 -0.90
CA LEU A 207 14.18 4.51 -0.81
C LEU A 207 14.78 4.41 -2.22
N ASP A 208 16.03 4.82 -2.37
CA ASP A 208 16.82 4.51 -3.55
C ASP A 208 17.43 3.11 -3.47
N GLU A 209 18.08 2.67 -4.54
CA GLU A 209 18.67 1.35 -4.65
C GLU A 209 19.73 1.09 -3.57
N SER A 210 20.60 2.07 -3.32
CA SER A 210 21.70 1.92 -2.37
C SER A 210 21.20 1.75 -0.94
N ARG A 211 20.18 2.53 -0.55
CA ARG A 211 19.55 2.45 0.78
C ARG A 211 18.74 1.18 0.95
N THR A 212 18.04 0.77 -0.11
CA THR A 212 17.31 -0.52 -0.09
C THR A 212 18.26 -1.69 0.11
N ARG A 213 19.40 -1.69 -0.57
CA ARG A 213 20.45 -2.71 -0.37
C ARG A 213 20.98 -2.70 1.07
N ALA A 214 21.25 -1.52 1.62
CA ALA A 214 21.68 -1.38 3.01
C ALA A 214 20.64 -1.92 4.00
N VAL A 215 19.34 -1.74 3.73
CA VAL A 215 18.26 -2.34 4.55
C VAL A 215 18.30 -3.87 4.48
N PHE A 216 18.53 -4.46 3.31
CA PHE A 216 18.64 -5.92 3.18
C PHE A 216 19.86 -6.49 3.94
N GLU A 217 20.98 -5.79 3.93
CA GLU A 217 22.23 -6.22 4.56
C GLU A 217 22.20 -6.04 6.09
N SER A 218 21.70 -4.91 6.56
CA SER A 218 21.77 -4.53 7.99
C SER A 218 20.51 -4.86 8.79
N GLY A 219 19.36 -4.97 8.12
CA GLY A 219 18.06 -5.02 8.79
C GLY A 219 17.68 -3.71 9.49
N ILE A 220 18.37 -2.59 9.19
CA ILE A 220 18.09 -1.29 9.78
C ILE A 220 17.35 -0.43 8.76
N VAL A 221 16.15 0.02 9.14
CA VAL A 221 15.32 0.88 8.30
C VAL A 221 15.70 2.35 8.56
N PRO A 222 16.20 3.08 7.54
CA PRO A 222 16.51 4.51 7.69
C PRO A 222 15.22 5.32 7.86
N THR A 223 15.23 6.34 8.69
CA THR A 223 14.04 7.19 8.96
C THR A 223 14.24 8.66 8.63
N ASP A 224 15.31 9.01 7.92
CA ASP A 224 15.67 10.41 7.67
C ASP A 224 16.24 10.70 6.26
N VAL A 225 16.14 9.75 5.33
CA VAL A 225 16.78 9.88 4.01
C VAL A 225 15.91 9.32 2.86
N PRO A 226 14.69 9.81 2.62
CA PRO A 226 13.88 9.34 1.49
C PRO A 226 14.47 9.83 0.18
N SER A 227 14.36 9.04 -0.88
CA SER A 227 14.64 9.52 -2.25
C SER A 227 13.50 10.37 -2.78
N THR A 228 12.26 9.92 -2.55
CA THR A 228 11.04 10.58 -3.00
C THR A 228 9.95 10.37 -1.96
N VAL A 229 9.09 11.38 -1.78
CA VAL A 229 7.90 11.28 -0.93
C VAL A 229 6.66 11.33 -1.82
N ILE A 230 5.87 10.27 -1.80
CA ILE A 230 4.64 10.13 -2.58
C ILE A 230 3.43 10.33 -1.70
N GLN A 231 2.44 11.05 -2.23
CA GLN A 231 1.10 11.19 -1.65
C GLN A 231 0.03 10.75 -2.63
N ASN A 232 -1.15 10.37 -2.11
CA ASN A 232 -2.26 9.82 -2.87
C ASN A 232 -1.90 8.55 -3.67
N LEU A 233 -1.11 7.67 -3.09
CA LEU A 233 -0.85 6.35 -3.65
C LEU A 233 -2.01 5.42 -3.28
N LEU A 234 -2.89 5.11 -4.24
CA LEU A 234 -4.10 4.31 -3.99
C LEU A 234 -3.83 2.80 -3.82
N GLY A 235 -2.77 2.31 -4.46
CA GLY A 235 -2.34 0.93 -4.39
C GLY A 235 -1.31 0.65 -3.30
N ALA A 236 -0.51 -0.38 -3.53
CA ALA A 236 0.57 -0.90 -2.69
C ALA A 236 0.12 -1.57 -1.38
N THR A 237 -0.89 -1.06 -0.70
CA THR A 237 -1.53 -1.69 0.45
C THR A 237 -2.93 -1.13 0.64
N ILE A 238 -3.92 -2.01 0.72
CA ILE A 238 -5.34 -1.70 0.91
C ILE A 238 -5.86 -2.65 1.96
N ALA A 239 -6.51 -2.14 3.01
CA ALA A 239 -7.15 -2.99 4.00
C ALA A 239 -8.67 -2.98 3.83
N ALA A 240 -9.32 -4.10 4.11
CA ALA A 240 -10.77 -4.22 4.05
C ALA A 240 -11.29 -5.27 5.04
N ARG A 241 -12.54 -5.14 5.49
CA ARG A 241 -13.24 -6.29 6.04
C ARG A 241 -13.32 -7.36 4.96
N ARG A 242 -12.92 -8.59 5.30
CA ARG A 242 -12.91 -9.70 4.35
C ARG A 242 -14.29 -9.92 3.71
N SER A 243 -15.36 -9.84 4.50
CA SER A 243 -16.73 -9.97 4.00
C SER A 243 -17.09 -8.87 2.98
N ALA A 244 -16.73 -7.63 3.24
CA ALA A 244 -16.97 -6.51 2.33
C ALA A 244 -16.14 -6.62 1.04
N TYR A 245 -14.86 -7.03 1.17
CA TYR A 245 -14.00 -7.32 0.01
C TYR A 245 -14.61 -8.36 -0.93
N LEU A 246 -15.09 -9.47 -0.37
CA LEU A 246 -15.72 -10.53 -1.14
C LEU A 246 -17.07 -10.10 -1.72
N ALA A 247 -17.85 -9.30 -0.99
CA ALA A 247 -19.16 -8.81 -1.43
C ALA A 247 -19.10 -7.90 -2.66
N ILE A 248 -17.97 -7.20 -2.87
CA ILE A 248 -17.75 -6.39 -4.08
C ILE A 248 -17.04 -7.15 -5.20
N GLY A 249 -16.75 -8.46 -5.02
CA GLY A 249 -16.09 -9.33 -6.00
C GLY A 249 -14.57 -9.24 -5.99
N GLY A 250 -13.94 -8.73 -4.92
CA GLY A 250 -12.48 -8.59 -4.83
C GLY A 250 -11.88 -7.65 -5.88
N PHE A 251 -10.64 -7.90 -6.31
CA PHE A 251 -10.06 -7.25 -7.48
C PHE A 251 -10.60 -7.85 -8.78
N ASP A 252 -10.74 -7.04 -9.83
CA ASP A 252 -11.05 -7.55 -11.17
C ASP A 252 -9.82 -8.22 -11.79
N GLU A 253 -9.84 -9.55 -11.90
CA GLU A 253 -8.74 -10.37 -12.41
C GLU A 253 -8.44 -10.17 -13.90
N SER A 254 -9.28 -9.44 -14.61
CA SER A 254 -9.04 -9.08 -15.99
C SER A 254 -7.97 -7.97 -16.17
N PHE A 255 -7.52 -7.35 -15.07
CA PHE A 255 -6.36 -6.47 -15.08
C PHE A 255 -5.08 -7.29 -15.01
N VAL A 256 -4.42 -7.44 -16.17
CA VAL A 256 -3.12 -8.09 -16.29
C VAL A 256 -2.05 -7.04 -16.56
N GLY A 257 -0.95 -7.09 -15.82
CA GLY A 257 0.13 -6.11 -15.90
C GLY A 257 -0.07 -4.95 -14.92
N TRP A 258 0.39 -3.74 -15.30
CA TRP A 258 0.45 -2.60 -14.38
C TRP A 258 -0.62 -1.56 -14.67
N GLY A 259 -1.33 -1.17 -13.63
CA GLY A 259 -2.06 0.10 -13.51
C GLY A 259 -3.58 -0.01 -13.71
N GLY A 260 -4.30 0.84 -12.99
CA GLY A 260 -5.75 1.00 -13.11
C GLY A 260 -6.58 0.10 -12.18
N GLU A 261 -6.08 -1.05 -11.74
CA GLU A 261 -6.78 -2.00 -10.90
C GLU A 261 -7.14 -1.42 -9.52
N ASP A 262 -6.23 -0.66 -8.91
CA ASP A 262 -6.46 -0.04 -7.61
C ASP A 262 -7.53 1.08 -7.71
N ASN A 263 -7.52 1.87 -8.79
CA ASN A 263 -8.52 2.90 -9.03
C ASN A 263 -9.91 2.27 -9.22
N GLU A 264 -9.98 1.23 -10.05
CA GLU A 264 -11.20 0.47 -10.31
C GLU A 264 -11.77 -0.14 -9.01
N PHE A 265 -10.89 -0.74 -8.20
CA PHE A 265 -11.25 -1.30 -6.91
C PHE A 265 -11.85 -0.22 -5.98
N TRP A 266 -11.21 0.94 -5.85
CA TRP A 266 -11.70 2.01 -4.98
C TRP A 266 -13.04 2.59 -5.43
N GLU A 267 -13.30 2.69 -6.74
CA GLU A 267 -14.62 3.12 -7.25
C GLU A 267 -15.72 2.15 -6.80
N ARG A 268 -15.46 0.82 -6.84
CA ARG A 268 -16.41 -0.17 -6.32
C ARG A 268 -16.51 -0.16 -4.80
N ALA A 269 -15.41 0.00 -4.10
CA ALA A 269 -15.37 0.03 -2.64
C ALA A 269 -16.17 1.21 -2.06
N GLU A 270 -16.12 2.39 -2.70
CA GLU A 270 -16.86 3.58 -2.24
C GLU A 270 -18.38 3.46 -2.39
N VAL A 271 -18.89 2.61 -3.30
CA VAL A 271 -20.34 2.37 -3.46
C VAL A 271 -20.78 1.06 -2.80
N GLY A 272 -19.88 0.09 -2.61
CA GLY A 272 -20.18 -1.22 -2.04
C GLY A 272 -20.11 -1.28 -0.51
N GLY A 273 -19.58 -0.24 0.15
CA GLY A 273 -19.46 -0.19 1.60
C GLY A 273 -18.94 1.15 2.12
N LYS A 274 -18.63 1.21 3.41
CA LYS A 274 -18.11 2.42 4.06
C LYS A 274 -16.59 2.49 3.88
N ALA A 275 -16.12 3.44 3.09
CA ALA A 275 -14.69 3.65 2.83
C ALA A 275 -14.10 4.76 3.70
N TYR A 276 -13.08 4.43 4.49
CA TYR A 276 -12.22 5.38 5.20
C TYR A 276 -10.98 5.67 4.36
N ARG A 277 -10.92 6.83 3.73
CA ARG A 277 -9.81 7.25 2.88
C ARG A 277 -9.10 8.50 3.44
N PHE A 278 -8.78 8.45 4.71
CA PHE A 278 -8.06 9.53 5.40
C PHE A 278 -6.74 8.99 5.93
N GLY A 279 -5.68 9.16 5.14
CA GLY A 279 -4.35 8.67 5.49
C GLY A 279 -3.71 9.46 6.62
N TYR A 280 -3.05 8.75 7.56
CA TYR A 280 -2.29 9.33 8.68
C TYR A 280 -1.05 8.51 9.05
N LEU A 281 -0.80 7.41 8.35
CA LEU A 281 0.36 6.55 8.60
C LEU A 281 1.45 6.77 7.55
N PRO A 282 2.73 6.75 7.91
CA PRO A 282 3.83 6.74 6.97
C PRO A 282 4.14 5.31 6.54
N PHE A 283 4.40 5.12 5.25
CA PHE A 283 4.83 3.85 4.67
C PHE A 283 6.18 4.03 4.00
N MET A 284 6.91 2.94 3.83
CA MET A 284 8.19 2.96 3.13
C MET A 284 8.17 1.97 1.97
N HIS A 285 8.66 2.41 0.82
CA HIS A 285 8.78 1.58 -0.37
C HIS A 285 10.25 1.27 -0.63
N LEU A 286 10.57 -0.01 -0.73
CA LEU A 286 11.89 -0.49 -1.12
C LEU A 286 12.08 -0.32 -2.63
N HIS A 287 13.25 0.14 -3.04
CA HIS A 287 13.55 0.36 -4.45
C HIS A 287 13.58 -0.97 -5.22
N HIS A 288 12.99 -0.93 -6.39
CA HIS A 288 13.11 -1.97 -7.42
C HIS A 288 13.02 -1.35 -8.82
N ALA A 289 13.50 -2.07 -9.82
CA ALA A 289 13.34 -1.67 -11.20
C ALA A 289 11.84 -1.53 -11.56
N PRO A 290 11.43 -0.50 -12.29
CA PRO A 290 10.03 -0.32 -12.66
C PRO A 290 9.54 -1.47 -13.55
N GLN A 291 8.31 -1.90 -13.35
CA GLN A 291 7.66 -2.87 -14.23
C GLN A 291 7.53 -2.31 -15.65
N LYS A 292 7.61 -3.18 -16.66
CA LYS A 292 7.52 -2.78 -18.10
C LYS A 292 6.26 -1.96 -18.39
N GLY A 293 5.11 -2.35 -17.85
CA GLY A 293 3.85 -1.62 -18.00
C GLY A 293 3.88 -0.20 -17.44
N LYS A 294 4.62 0.04 -16.33
CA LYS A 294 4.78 1.39 -15.75
C LYS A 294 5.50 2.35 -16.71
N LEU A 295 6.43 1.85 -17.52
CA LEU A 295 7.13 2.64 -18.52
C LEU A 295 6.23 3.07 -19.68
N GLN A 296 5.12 2.36 -19.91
CA GLN A 296 4.13 2.68 -20.93
C GLN A 296 3.13 3.76 -20.47
N GLY A 297 3.04 4.03 -19.16
CA GLY A 297 2.14 5.04 -18.59
C GLY A 297 0.68 4.82 -19.00
N SER A 298 0.03 5.87 -19.51
CA SER A 298 -1.38 5.80 -19.98
C SER A 298 -1.61 4.86 -21.18
N MET A 299 -0.55 4.41 -21.84
CA MET A 299 -0.63 3.47 -22.96
C MET A 299 -0.65 2.00 -22.51
N ALA A 300 -0.39 1.72 -21.24
CA ALA A 300 -0.44 0.36 -20.71
C ALA A 300 -1.85 -0.25 -20.90
N PRO A 301 -1.97 -1.51 -21.32
CA PRO A 301 -3.27 -2.15 -21.57
C PRO A 301 -4.21 -2.11 -20.36
N ALA A 302 -3.69 -2.36 -19.17
CA ALA A 302 -4.47 -2.31 -17.92
C ALA A 302 -5.00 -0.89 -17.62
N VAL A 303 -4.21 0.16 -17.89
CA VAL A 303 -4.66 1.55 -17.73
C VAL A 303 -5.76 1.89 -18.74
N LYS A 304 -5.62 1.48 -20.00
CA LYS A 304 -6.69 1.65 -21.01
C LYS A 304 -7.97 0.95 -20.58
N ARG A 305 -7.87 -0.29 -20.11
CA ARG A 305 -9.02 -1.04 -19.58
C ARG A 305 -9.73 -0.27 -18.45
N TYR A 306 -9.01 0.34 -17.55
CA TYR A 306 -9.62 1.16 -16.50
C TYR A 306 -10.45 2.30 -17.09
N TYR A 307 -9.90 3.03 -18.07
CA TYR A 307 -10.66 4.12 -18.69
C TYR A 307 -11.90 3.63 -19.45
N ASP A 308 -11.84 2.47 -20.10
CA ASP A 308 -13.00 1.85 -20.76
C ASP A 308 -14.08 1.47 -19.74
N LEU A 309 -13.68 0.94 -18.57
CA LEU A 309 -14.60 0.56 -17.50
C LEU A 309 -15.26 1.75 -16.78
N ARG A 310 -14.68 2.96 -16.82
CA ARG A 310 -15.29 4.15 -16.20
C ARG A 310 -16.67 4.51 -16.75
N SER A 311 -16.99 4.08 -17.95
CA SER A 311 -18.33 4.24 -18.54
C SER A 311 -19.37 3.30 -17.92
N VAL A 312 -18.94 2.25 -17.21
CA VAL A 312 -19.82 1.26 -16.55
C VAL A 312 -19.96 1.65 -15.08
N PRO A 313 -21.17 1.86 -14.55
CA PRO A 313 -21.38 2.17 -13.14
C PRO A 313 -20.73 1.14 -12.21
N PRO A 314 -20.13 1.58 -11.08
CA PRO A 314 -19.44 0.67 -10.15
C PRO A 314 -20.35 -0.47 -9.64
N GLU A 315 -21.63 -0.20 -9.41
CA GLU A 315 -22.61 -1.20 -8.95
C GLU A 315 -22.82 -2.31 -10.01
N GLU A 316 -22.77 -1.94 -11.29
CA GLU A 316 -22.86 -2.93 -12.38
C GLU A 316 -21.58 -3.78 -12.46
N ARG A 317 -20.42 -3.15 -12.25
CA ARG A 317 -19.13 -3.89 -12.18
C ARG A 317 -19.13 -4.88 -11.02
N ILE A 318 -19.63 -4.51 -9.84
CA ILE A 318 -19.82 -5.42 -8.70
C ILE A 318 -20.70 -6.60 -9.10
N ARG A 319 -21.87 -6.35 -9.72
CA ARG A 319 -22.78 -7.43 -10.16
C ARG A 319 -22.13 -8.40 -11.14
N ARG A 320 -21.29 -7.91 -12.05
CA ARG A 320 -20.57 -8.77 -13.01
C ARG A 320 -19.56 -9.67 -12.31
N LEU A 321 -18.73 -9.10 -11.44
CA LEU A 321 -17.70 -9.85 -10.72
C LEU A 321 -18.27 -10.90 -9.76
N THR A 322 -19.36 -10.58 -9.06
CA THR A 322 -19.99 -11.50 -8.11
C THR A 322 -20.78 -12.62 -8.77
N ARG A 323 -21.28 -12.44 -10.01
CA ARG A 323 -21.94 -13.51 -10.80
C ARG A 323 -20.95 -14.47 -11.43
N SER A 324 -19.76 -14.00 -11.79
CA SER A 324 -18.72 -14.83 -12.43
C SER A 324 -17.98 -15.73 -11.44
N GLY A 325 -18.12 -15.50 -10.15
CA GLY A 325 -17.50 -16.28 -9.05
C GLY A 325 -18.40 -17.37 -8.45
N GLN A 326 -19.61 -17.55 -9.00
CA GLN A 326 -20.52 -18.69 -8.68
C GLN A 326 -20.42 -19.75 -9.78
#